data_bb75207964e18526a3c2bf17b5920e24
#
_entry.id   bb75207964e18526a3c2bf17b5920e24
#
_cell.length_a   1.000
_cell.length_b   1.000
_cell.length_c   1.000
_cell.angle_alpha   90.00
_cell.angle_beta   90.00
_cell.angle_gamma   90.00
#
_symmetry.space_group_name_H-M   'P 1'
#
loop_
_entity.id
_entity.type
_entity.pdbx_description
1 polymer ?
#
loop_
_entity_poly.entity_id
_entity_poly.type
_entity_poly.pdbx_seq_one_letter_code
_entity_poly.pdbx_strand_id
1 'polypeptide(L)'
;MSGPAAHRHERIGGGRAIALIDGNSFYCSCERVFDPKLSGVPVIVLSNNDGCAIARTAEAKALGIKMGDPFFKIRDMCRVKGVRVFSSNYTLYGDMSARANAVYRDFSPMIEVYSIDESFLDLSDVHPDLRLELGRDLRATVRAWTGIPTCVGIGPTKTLAKLANHIAKRIAPLDGVCDLTDPEAYDHWLCRIPAAEVWGIGRASLAKLEAMGVDSVADLADLDSRPVRKALTVVGERIIHELRGLSCLPLGALPAQRKGCAVTRSFSTRIEDRATLEQAVSAHATRLGEKLRREGLGTNHVSVFYHTSEHDRGAPMRSVSTTVTLPEATNDTLALIKAARLAVAKTWREPGARPWRFSKAGIVTTDLMLLDASPRALIDQLDRERSGPLMAAIDACNARFGRGSVVPARAGLVEKRTWSTKFEMRTPRYTTQVGELPIAVAG
;
A
#
# COMPACT_ATOMS: atom_id res chain seq x y z
N MET A 1 -7.97 -11.40 -43.66
CA MET A 1 -7.56 -10.55 -42.55
C MET A 1 -8.25 -11.08 -41.31
N SER A 2 -7.53 -11.81 -40.48
CA SER A 2 -8.06 -12.31 -39.20
C SER A 2 -8.38 -11.10 -38.30
N GLY A 3 -9.62 -11.01 -37.79
CA GLY A 3 -10.06 -9.91 -36.98
C GLY A 3 -9.36 -9.87 -35.61
N PRO A 4 -9.54 -8.79 -34.82
CA PRO A 4 -8.89 -8.61 -33.51
C PRO A 4 -9.08 -9.80 -32.55
N ALA A 5 -10.19 -10.51 -32.63
CA ALA A 5 -10.50 -11.68 -31.83
C ALA A 5 -9.58 -12.87 -32.10
N ALA A 6 -9.25 -13.15 -33.38
CA ALA A 6 -8.37 -14.26 -33.75
C ALA A 6 -6.94 -14.08 -33.19
N HIS A 7 -6.41 -12.86 -33.21
CA HIS A 7 -5.12 -12.55 -32.62
C HIS A 7 -5.07 -12.61 -31.09
N ARG A 8 -6.23 -12.48 -30.41
CA ARG A 8 -6.32 -12.65 -28.96
C ARG A 8 -6.12 -14.12 -28.57
N HIS A 9 -6.83 -15.03 -29.24
CA HIS A 9 -6.77 -16.47 -28.93
C HIS A 9 -5.37 -17.06 -29.13
N GLU A 10 -4.66 -16.68 -30.20
CA GLU A 10 -3.27 -17.11 -30.44
C GLU A 10 -2.32 -16.71 -29.30
N ARG A 11 -2.56 -15.56 -28.63
CA ARG A 11 -1.70 -15.07 -27.55
C ARG A 11 -2.10 -15.63 -26.19
N ILE A 12 -3.39 -15.85 -25.94
CA ILE A 12 -3.90 -16.42 -24.69
C ILE A 12 -3.50 -17.89 -24.57
N GLY A 13 -3.54 -18.66 -25.67
CA GLY A 13 -3.05 -20.04 -25.74
C GLY A 13 -1.53 -20.22 -25.69
N GLY A 14 -0.74 -19.15 -25.57
CA GLY A 14 0.72 -19.13 -25.69
C GLY A 14 1.55 -19.70 -24.55
N GLY A 15 0.99 -20.54 -23.68
CA GLY A 15 1.72 -21.26 -22.62
C GLY A 15 2.04 -20.44 -21.36
N ARG A 16 2.08 -19.11 -21.42
CA ARG A 16 2.37 -18.28 -20.26
C ARG A 16 1.21 -18.24 -19.29
N ALA A 17 1.49 -18.49 -17.99
CA ALA A 17 0.51 -18.43 -16.93
C ALA A 17 1.09 -17.71 -15.70
N ILE A 18 0.45 -16.63 -15.30
CA ILE A 18 0.75 -15.89 -14.08
C ILE A 18 -0.43 -16.05 -13.14
N ALA A 19 -0.22 -16.52 -11.91
CA ALA A 19 -1.23 -16.54 -10.89
C ALA A 19 -1.10 -15.30 -9.98
N LEU A 20 -2.21 -14.66 -9.67
CA LEU A 20 -2.34 -13.72 -8.56
C LEU A 20 -3.01 -14.42 -7.39
N ILE A 21 -2.37 -14.44 -6.24
CA ILE A 21 -2.95 -14.85 -4.98
C ILE A 21 -3.25 -13.60 -4.16
N ASP A 22 -4.48 -13.50 -3.65
CA ASP A 22 -4.94 -12.36 -2.86
C ASP A 22 -5.63 -12.84 -1.58
N GLY A 23 -5.19 -12.33 -0.45
CA GLY A 23 -5.77 -12.61 0.86
C GLY A 23 -7.11 -11.91 1.05
N ASN A 24 -8.18 -12.69 1.16
CA ASN A 24 -9.56 -12.17 1.27
C ASN A 24 -9.74 -11.35 2.55
N SER A 25 -10.09 -10.06 2.42
CA SER A 25 -10.26 -9.13 3.55
C SER A 25 -9.09 -9.24 4.55
N PHE A 26 -7.87 -9.27 4.05
CA PHE A 26 -6.65 -9.74 4.69
C PHE A 26 -6.49 -9.29 6.15
N TYR A 27 -6.60 -7.99 6.44
CA TYR A 27 -6.45 -7.50 7.81
C TYR A 27 -7.51 -8.07 8.75
N CYS A 28 -8.77 -8.13 8.31
CA CYS A 28 -9.83 -8.74 9.11
C CYS A 28 -9.61 -10.24 9.27
N SER A 29 -9.08 -10.92 8.26
CA SER A 29 -8.75 -12.34 8.33
C SER A 29 -7.60 -12.60 9.30
N CYS A 30 -6.57 -11.75 9.35
CA CYS A 30 -5.52 -11.82 10.36
C CYS A 30 -6.09 -11.74 11.80
N GLU A 31 -7.04 -10.83 12.04
CA GLU A 31 -7.69 -10.73 13.36
C GLU A 31 -8.51 -12.00 13.69
N ARG A 32 -9.21 -12.58 12.72
CA ARG A 32 -9.98 -13.82 12.89
C ARG A 32 -9.12 -15.05 13.19
N VAL A 33 -7.87 -15.10 12.72
CA VAL A 33 -6.97 -16.23 13.01
C VAL A 33 -6.75 -16.39 14.51
N PHE A 34 -6.67 -15.28 15.25
CA PHE A 34 -6.36 -15.28 16.70
C PHE A 34 -7.60 -15.20 17.59
N ASP A 35 -8.78 -14.98 17.03
CA ASP A 35 -10.05 -15.00 17.77
C ASP A 35 -11.14 -15.71 16.93
N PRO A 36 -11.32 -17.03 17.13
CA PRO A 36 -12.34 -17.81 16.44
C PRO A 36 -13.79 -17.30 16.65
N LYS A 37 -14.05 -16.54 17.74
CA LYS A 37 -15.36 -15.94 18.01
C LYS A 37 -15.75 -14.87 16.98
N LEU A 38 -14.78 -14.41 16.20
CA LEU A 38 -15.04 -13.46 15.10
C LEU A 38 -15.55 -14.15 13.82
N SER A 39 -15.65 -15.48 13.80
CA SER A 39 -16.23 -16.21 12.66
C SER A 39 -17.70 -15.83 12.48
N GLY A 40 -18.09 -15.43 11.24
CA GLY A 40 -19.43 -14.98 10.92
C GLY A 40 -19.84 -13.61 11.49
N VAL A 41 -18.98 -12.98 12.31
CA VAL A 41 -19.24 -11.64 12.86
C VAL A 41 -18.73 -10.57 11.88
N PRO A 42 -19.48 -9.46 11.68
CA PRO A 42 -18.97 -8.33 10.89
C PRO A 42 -17.77 -7.69 11.57
N VAL A 43 -16.65 -7.63 10.84
CA VAL A 43 -15.37 -7.06 11.32
C VAL A 43 -14.89 -5.97 10.37
N ILE A 44 -14.39 -4.88 10.94
CA ILE A 44 -13.65 -3.83 10.21
C ILE A 44 -12.31 -3.55 10.87
N VAL A 45 -11.32 -3.19 10.05
CA VAL A 45 -10.03 -2.66 10.53
C VAL A 45 -9.90 -1.22 10.05
N LEU A 46 -9.47 -0.36 10.95
CA LEU A 46 -9.35 1.08 10.74
C LEU A 46 -7.92 1.46 10.31
N SER A 47 -7.82 2.58 9.60
CA SER A 47 -6.55 3.21 9.22
C SER A 47 -5.85 3.87 10.41
N ASN A 48 -4.71 4.51 10.16
CA ASN A 48 -4.01 5.32 11.16
C ASN A 48 -4.96 6.31 11.85
N ASN A 49 -4.78 6.50 13.16
CA ASN A 49 -5.64 7.32 14.04
C ASN A 49 -7.10 6.86 14.08
N ASP A 50 -7.34 5.59 13.82
CA ASP A 50 -8.68 5.01 13.77
C ASP A 50 -9.64 5.81 12.88
N GLY A 51 -9.10 6.35 11.78
CA GLY A 51 -9.79 7.35 10.97
C GLY A 51 -10.87 6.78 10.07
N CYS A 52 -10.56 5.76 9.26
CA CYS A 52 -11.45 5.22 8.23
C CYS A 52 -11.35 3.69 8.16
N ALA A 53 -12.42 3.03 7.73
CA ALA A 53 -12.44 1.59 7.45
C ALA A 53 -11.57 1.27 6.22
N ILE A 54 -10.50 0.48 6.41
CA ILE A 54 -9.58 0.06 5.33
C ILE A 54 -9.64 -1.44 5.02
N ALA A 55 -10.22 -2.24 5.91
CA ALA A 55 -10.57 -3.63 5.62
C ALA A 55 -11.94 -3.94 6.22
N ARG A 56 -12.68 -4.82 5.58
CA ARG A 56 -14.06 -5.17 5.95
C ARG A 56 -14.35 -6.59 5.52
N THR A 57 -14.91 -7.37 6.42
CA THR A 57 -15.42 -8.71 6.08
C THR A 57 -16.65 -8.64 5.16
N ALA A 58 -17.07 -9.78 4.61
CA ALA A 58 -18.26 -9.86 3.77
C ALA A 58 -19.50 -9.41 4.53
N GLU A 59 -19.64 -9.81 5.80
CA GLU A 59 -20.72 -9.42 6.69
C GLU A 59 -20.76 -7.90 6.91
N ALA A 60 -19.59 -7.27 7.10
CA ALA A 60 -19.51 -5.82 7.26
C ALA A 60 -19.84 -5.07 5.95
N LYS A 61 -19.46 -5.63 4.79
CA LYS A 61 -19.84 -5.10 3.47
C LYS A 61 -21.36 -5.20 3.25
N ALA A 62 -21.99 -6.29 3.69
CA ALA A 62 -23.45 -6.49 3.60
C ALA A 62 -24.22 -5.46 4.45
N LEU A 63 -23.64 -4.94 5.52
CA LEU A 63 -24.20 -3.83 6.30
C LEU A 63 -24.03 -2.45 5.63
N GLY A 64 -23.46 -2.39 4.42
CA GLY A 64 -23.26 -1.16 3.66
C GLY A 64 -22.01 -0.37 4.00
N ILE A 65 -21.10 -0.89 4.84
CA ILE A 65 -19.84 -0.21 5.17
C ILE A 65 -18.94 -0.19 3.92
N LYS A 66 -18.50 1.00 3.50
CA LYS A 66 -17.66 1.20 2.32
C LYS A 66 -16.18 1.37 2.68
N MET A 67 -15.30 1.10 1.70
CA MET A 67 -13.88 1.42 1.82
C MET A 67 -13.70 2.92 1.99
N GLY A 68 -12.93 3.33 3.00
CA GLY A 68 -12.69 4.73 3.29
C GLY A 68 -13.77 5.42 4.13
N ASP A 69 -14.83 4.72 4.53
CA ASP A 69 -15.85 5.32 5.41
C ASP A 69 -15.21 5.85 6.69
N PRO A 70 -15.39 7.15 7.02
CA PRO A 70 -14.87 7.73 8.24
C PRO A 70 -15.51 7.07 9.48
N PHE A 71 -14.69 6.55 10.38
CA PHE A 71 -15.18 5.79 11.53
C PHE A 71 -16.13 6.60 12.40
N PHE A 72 -15.87 7.88 12.59
CA PHE A 72 -16.77 8.73 13.38
C PHE A 72 -18.20 8.82 12.84
N LYS A 73 -18.40 8.59 11.52
CA LYS A 73 -19.73 8.57 10.90
C LYS A 73 -20.46 7.23 11.04
N ILE A 74 -19.72 6.14 11.15
CA ILE A 74 -20.28 4.78 11.19
C ILE A 74 -20.21 4.15 12.58
N ARG A 75 -19.61 4.80 13.57
CA ARG A 75 -19.37 4.26 14.91
C ARG A 75 -20.65 3.78 15.60
N ASP A 76 -21.71 4.60 15.59
CA ASP A 76 -22.96 4.26 16.26
C ASP A 76 -23.67 3.09 15.55
N MET A 77 -23.64 3.07 14.23
CA MET A 77 -24.14 1.93 13.44
C MET A 77 -23.35 0.65 13.77
N CYS A 78 -22.00 0.74 13.84
CA CYS A 78 -21.15 -0.40 14.21
C CYS A 78 -21.55 -0.94 15.60
N ARG A 79 -21.76 -0.07 16.57
CA ARG A 79 -22.18 -0.45 17.93
C ARG A 79 -23.54 -1.18 17.93
N VAL A 80 -24.53 -0.60 17.24
CA VAL A 80 -25.91 -1.18 17.17
C VAL A 80 -25.95 -2.51 16.44
N LYS A 81 -25.16 -2.65 15.36
CA LYS A 81 -25.10 -3.87 14.52
C LYS A 81 -24.06 -4.91 14.98
N GLY A 82 -23.42 -4.70 16.14
CA GLY A 82 -22.44 -5.65 16.67
C GLY A 82 -21.16 -5.79 15.83
N VAL A 83 -20.82 -4.77 15.04
CA VAL A 83 -19.58 -4.78 14.24
C VAL A 83 -18.35 -4.70 15.18
N ARG A 84 -17.45 -5.66 15.04
CA ARG A 84 -16.17 -5.63 15.76
C ARG A 84 -15.20 -4.73 15.02
N VAL A 85 -14.58 -3.82 15.76
CA VAL A 85 -13.72 -2.77 15.21
C VAL A 85 -12.32 -2.91 15.77
N PHE A 86 -11.31 -2.92 14.90
CA PHE A 86 -9.91 -3.01 15.28
C PHE A 86 -9.10 -1.86 14.67
N SER A 87 -8.11 -1.37 15.41
CA SER A 87 -7.06 -0.52 14.84
C SER A 87 -6.10 -1.38 14.01
N SER A 88 -5.45 -0.79 13.01
CA SER A 88 -4.42 -1.49 12.21
C SER A 88 -3.27 -2.02 13.08
N ASN A 89 -2.98 -3.30 12.95
CA ASN A 89 -1.84 -3.99 13.55
C ASN A 89 -0.84 -4.42 12.48
N TYR A 90 -0.18 -3.42 11.84
CA TYR A 90 0.70 -3.67 10.69
C TYR A 90 1.86 -4.63 11.01
N THR A 91 2.28 -4.74 12.27
CA THR A 91 3.32 -5.68 12.68
C THR A 91 2.82 -7.12 12.57
N LEU A 92 1.61 -7.39 13.07
CA LEU A 92 0.96 -8.68 12.93
C LEU A 92 0.66 -9.02 11.47
N TYR A 93 0.08 -8.06 10.74
CA TYR A 93 -0.30 -8.29 9.34
C TYR A 93 0.92 -8.53 8.44
N GLY A 94 2.05 -7.83 8.72
CA GLY A 94 3.30 -8.04 8.00
C GLY A 94 3.90 -9.44 8.22
N ASP A 95 3.82 -9.97 9.44
CA ASP A 95 4.27 -11.33 9.75
C ASP A 95 3.36 -12.39 9.10
N MET A 96 2.04 -12.21 9.19
CA MET A 96 1.08 -13.11 8.55
C MET A 96 1.25 -13.12 7.01
N SER A 97 1.54 -11.96 6.40
CA SER A 97 1.90 -11.86 4.98
C SER A 97 3.19 -12.64 4.68
N ALA A 98 4.23 -12.50 5.50
CA ALA A 98 5.48 -13.23 5.32
C ALA A 98 5.27 -14.74 5.39
N ARG A 99 4.43 -15.24 6.31
CA ARG A 99 4.05 -16.65 6.42
C ARG A 99 3.30 -17.16 5.19
N ALA A 100 2.31 -16.40 4.70
CA ALA A 100 1.59 -16.74 3.48
C ALA A 100 2.55 -16.80 2.26
N ASN A 101 3.45 -15.83 2.16
CA ASN A 101 4.46 -15.79 1.09
C ASN A 101 5.49 -16.94 1.21
N ALA A 102 5.76 -17.45 2.40
CA ALA A 102 6.58 -18.65 2.56
C ALA A 102 5.89 -19.87 1.94
N VAL A 103 4.58 -20.04 2.19
CA VAL A 103 3.80 -21.12 1.54
C VAL A 103 3.78 -20.98 0.02
N TYR A 104 3.62 -19.76 -0.52
CA TYR A 104 3.59 -19.55 -1.97
C TYR A 104 4.87 -20.03 -2.68
N ARG A 105 6.03 -19.95 -2.01
CA ARG A 105 7.32 -20.42 -2.57
C ARG A 105 7.39 -21.93 -2.78
N ASP A 106 6.55 -22.70 -2.10
CA ASP A 106 6.46 -24.14 -2.31
C ASP A 106 5.72 -24.50 -3.62
N PHE A 107 4.95 -23.55 -4.17
CA PHE A 107 4.17 -23.74 -5.39
C PHE A 107 4.82 -23.15 -6.64
N SER A 108 5.75 -22.21 -6.51
CA SER A 108 6.50 -21.66 -7.64
C SER A 108 7.84 -21.09 -7.17
N PRO A 109 8.92 -21.37 -7.91
CA PRO A 109 10.24 -20.79 -7.64
C PRO A 109 10.30 -19.28 -7.93
N MET A 110 9.41 -18.78 -8.79
CA MET A 110 9.36 -17.37 -9.17
C MET A 110 8.13 -16.69 -8.59
N ILE A 111 8.37 -15.87 -7.57
CA ILE A 111 7.35 -15.10 -6.87
C ILE A 111 7.68 -13.61 -6.86
N GLU A 112 6.67 -12.77 -7.05
CA GLU A 112 6.74 -11.33 -6.85
C GLU A 112 5.73 -10.92 -5.79
N VAL A 113 6.22 -10.50 -4.62
CA VAL A 113 5.37 -9.93 -3.55
C VAL A 113 4.98 -8.52 -3.99
N TYR A 114 3.73 -8.36 -4.41
CA TYR A 114 3.21 -7.10 -4.94
C TYR A 114 2.70 -6.17 -3.83
N SER A 115 2.00 -6.72 -2.85
CA SER A 115 1.52 -6.00 -1.67
C SER A 115 1.57 -6.85 -0.42
N ILE A 116 0.99 -6.38 0.68
CA ILE A 116 0.90 -7.12 1.93
C ILE A 116 -0.05 -8.33 1.83
N ASP A 117 -0.98 -8.31 0.88
CA ASP A 117 -2.04 -9.31 0.69
C ASP A 117 -2.08 -9.91 -0.72
N GLU A 118 -1.25 -9.42 -1.64
CA GLU A 118 -1.19 -9.89 -3.03
C GLU A 118 0.21 -10.32 -3.44
N SER A 119 0.31 -11.48 -4.10
CA SER A 119 1.56 -11.96 -4.70
C SER A 119 1.29 -12.60 -6.06
N PHE A 120 2.20 -12.39 -7.01
CA PHE A 120 2.19 -13.05 -8.30
C PHE A 120 3.17 -14.21 -8.32
N LEU A 121 2.75 -15.33 -8.92
CA LEU A 121 3.54 -16.53 -9.13
C LEU A 121 3.62 -16.85 -10.63
N ASP A 122 4.75 -17.38 -11.07
CA ASP A 122 4.86 -17.96 -12.41
C ASP A 122 4.38 -19.42 -12.39
N LEU A 123 3.37 -19.73 -13.18
CA LEU A 123 2.83 -21.08 -13.39
C LEU A 123 2.98 -21.52 -14.86
N SER A 124 3.89 -20.90 -15.62
CA SER A 124 4.05 -21.17 -17.04
C SER A 124 4.49 -22.62 -17.33
N ASP A 125 5.23 -23.23 -16.39
CA ASP A 125 5.68 -24.63 -16.48
C ASP A 125 4.61 -25.63 -16.03
N VAL A 126 3.45 -25.17 -15.53
CA VAL A 126 2.34 -26.02 -15.11
C VAL A 126 1.44 -26.29 -16.29
N HIS A 127 1.15 -27.59 -16.53
CA HIS A 127 0.24 -28.00 -17.61
C HIS A 127 -1.13 -27.31 -17.44
N PRO A 128 -1.75 -26.79 -18.50
CA PRO A 128 -3.03 -26.07 -18.43
C PRO A 128 -4.11 -26.79 -17.61
N ASP A 129 -4.29 -28.09 -17.83
CA ASP A 129 -5.31 -28.89 -17.16
C ASP A 129 -5.12 -28.99 -15.63
N LEU A 130 -3.90 -28.77 -15.15
CA LEU A 130 -3.56 -28.88 -13.72
C LEU A 130 -3.62 -27.53 -12.98
N ARG A 131 -3.73 -26.40 -13.69
CA ARG A 131 -3.64 -25.07 -13.09
C ARG A 131 -4.76 -24.78 -12.10
N LEU A 132 -5.99 -25.18 -12.42
CA LEU A 132 -7.14 -25.01 -11.53
C LEU A 132 -7.01 -25.85 -10.26
N GLU A 133 -6.56 -27.10 -10.38
CA GLU A 133 -6.31 -27.98 -9.24
C GLU A 133 -5.20 -27.41 -8.37
N LEU A 134 -4.05 -27.05 -8.94
CA LEU A 134 -2.96 -26.39 -8.22
C LEU A 134 -3.41 -25.14 -7.49
N GLY A 135 -4.27 -24.31 -8.11
CA GLY A 135 -4.84 -23.14 -7.48
C GLY A 135 -5.71 -23.46 -6.27
N ARG A 136 -6.47 -24.55 -6.29
CA ARG A 136 -7.27 -25.03 -5.17
C ARG A 136 -6.37 -25.56 -4.04
N ASP A 137 -5.37 -26.35 -4.38
CA ASP A 137 -4.39 -26.90 -3.42
C ASP A 137 -3.62 -25.78 -2.72
N LEU A 138 -3.18 -24.78 -3.48
CA LEU A 138 -2.52 -23.60 -2.92
C LEU A 138 -3.43 -22.91 -1.90
N ARG A 139 -4.69 -22.65 -2.24
CA ARG A 139 -5.66 -22.03 -1.33
C ARG A 139 -5.87 -22.86 -0.06
N ALA A 140 -6.05 -24.17 -0.22
CA ALA A 140 -6.24 -25.10 0.89
C ALA A 140 -5.04 -25.10 1.82
N THR A 141 -3.83 -25.18 1.28
CA THR A 141 -2.57 -25.18 2.02
C THR A 141 -2.36 -23.87 2.78
N VAL A 142 -2.54 -22.72 2.12
CA VAL A 142 -2.44 -21.40 2.78
C VAL A 142 -3.44 -21.29 3.92
N ARG A 143 -4.68 -21.70 3.71
CA ARG A 143 -5.71 -21.69 4.75
C ARG A 143 -5.37 -22.61 5.91
N ALA A 144 -4.88 -23.81 5.64
CA ALA A 144 -4.51 -24.79 6.67
C ALA A 144 -3.32 -24.31 7.52
N TRP A 145 -2.30 -23.69 6.90
CA TRP A 145 -1.07 -23.32 7.60
C TRP A 145 -1.10 -21.93 8.22
N THR A 146 -1.86 -21.01 7.64
CA THR A 146 -1.91 -19.61 8.10
C THR A 146 -3.27 -19.17 8.62
N GLY A 147 -4.33 -19.90 8.37
CA GLY A 147 -5.71 -19.52 8.65
C GLY A 147 -6.27 -18.45 7.68
N ILE A 148 -5.48 -17.94 6.74
CA ILE A 148 -5.87 -16.86 5.82
C ILE A 148 -6.62 -17.45 4.61
N PRO A 149 -7.88 -17.05 4.35
CA PRO A 149 -8.57 -17.40 3.13
C PRO A 149 -8.03 -16.58 1.95
N THR A 150 -7.79 -17.25 0.82
CA THR A 150 -7.26 -16.60 -0.38
C THR A 150 -8.13 -16.90 -1.60
N CYS A 151 -8.01 -16.08 -2.65
CA CYS A 151 -8.47 -16.37 -3.99
C CYS A 151 -7.30 -16.36 -4.96
N VAL A 152 -7.40 -17.18 -6.01
CA VAL A 152 -6.36 -17.33 -7.05
C VAL A 152 -6.97 -16.98 -8.40
N GLY A 153 -6.34 -16.03 -9.09
CA GLY A 153 -6.68 -15.71 -10.47
C GLY A 153 -5.49 -16.00 -11.36
N ILE A 154 -5.67 -16.80 -12.42
CA ILE A 154 -4.64 -17.19 -13.36
C ILE A 154 -4.91 -16.52 -14.70
N GLY A 155 -3.87 -16.04 -15.35
CA GLY A 155 -3.96 -15.44 -16.68
C GLY A 155 -2.59 -15.26 -17.33
N PRO A 156 -2.52 -15.05 -18.65
CA PRO A 156 -1.24 -14.91 -19.35
C PRO A 156 -0.50 -13.61 -19.03
N THR A 157 -1.17 -12.65 -18.37
CA THR A 157 -0.62 -11.36 -17.96
C THR A 157 -1.05 -11.01 -16.54
N LYS A 158 -0.33 -10.08 -15.89
CA LYS A 158 -0.71 -9.60 -14.55
C LYS A 158 -2.10 -8.97 -14.52
N THR A 159 -2.48 -8.23 -15.55
CA THR A 159 -3.82 -7.62 -15.64
C THR A 159 -4.91 -8.68 -15.75
N LEU A 160 -4.71 -9.71 -16.56
CA LEU A 160 -5.66 -10.83 -16.68
C LEU A 160 -5.70 -11.68 -15.40
N ALA A 161 -4.56 -11.92 -14.74
CA ALA A 161 -4.53 -12.60 -13.45
C ALA A 161 -5.31 -11.83 -12.37
N LYS A 162 -5.22 -10.50 -12.33
CA LYS A 162 -6.05 -9.66 -11.43
C LYS A 162 -7.53 -9.72 -11.78
N LEU A 163 -7.87 -9.72 -13.06
CA LEU A 163 -9.26 -9.86 -13.51
C LEU A 163 -9.82 -11.24 -13.13
N ALA A 164 -9.05 -12.32 -13.36
CA ALA A 164 -9.41 -13.67 -12.95
C ALA A 164 -9.65 -13.77 -11.44
N ASN A 165 -8.79 -13.13 -10.63
CA ASN A 165 -8.97 -13.09 -9.17
C ASN A 165 -10.24 -12.33 -8.77
N HIS A 166 -10.55 -11.23 -9.45
CA HIS A 166 -11.81 -10.50 -9.24
C HIS A 166 -13.03 -11.38 -9.52
N ILE A 167 -13.01 -12.17 -10.60
CA ILE A 167 -14.05 -13.11 -10.98
C ILE A 167 -14.17 -14.21 -9.92
N ALA A 168 -13.04 -14.83 -9.55
CA ALA A 168 -12.96 -15.88 -8.54
C ALA A 168 -13.55 -15.48 -7.17
N LYS A 169 -13.42 -14.20 -6.79
CA LYS A 169 -13.98 -13.67 -5.54
C LYS A 169 -15.50 -13.49 -5.55
N ARG A 170 -16.11 -13.33 -6.72
CA ARG A 170 -17.54 -12.97 -6.88
C ARG A 170 -18.41 -14.15 -7.30
N ILE A 171 -17.83 -15.11 -7.98
CA ILE A 171 -18.55 -16.22 -8.58
C ILE A 171 -18.36 -17.46 -7.71
N ALA A 172 -19.32 -17.73 -6.82
CA ALA A 172 -19.23 -18.82 -5.84
C ALA A 172 -18.93 -20.22 -6.44
N PRO A 173 -19.52 -20.63 -7.60
CA PRO A 173 -19.22 -21.92 -8.22
C PRO A 173 -17.76 -22.13 -8.63
N LEU A 174 -16.96 -21.06 -8.77
CA LEU A 174 -15.54 -21.16 -9.09
C LEU A 174 -14.68 -21.53 -7.86
N ASP A 175 -15.27 -21.60 -6.69
CA ASP A 175 -14.58 -21.89 -5.44
C ASP A 175 -13.27 -21.12 -5.27
N GLY A 176 -13.29 -19.82 -5.60
CA GLY A 176 -12.19 -18.88 -5.43
C GLY A 176 -10.97 -19.11 -6.34
N VAL A 177 -11.10 -19.86 -7.43
CA VAL A 177 -10.06 -20.03 -8.46
C VAL A 177 -10.66 -19.78 -9.84
N CYS A 178 -9.99 -18.96 -10.65
CA CYS A 178 -10.38 -18.70 -12.03
C CYS A 178 -9.15 -18.69 -12.93
N ASP A 179 -9.23 -19.36 -14.08
CA ASP A 179 -8.17 -19.38 -15.10
C ASP A 179 -8.66 -18.73 -16.39
N LEU A 180 -8.02 -17.64 -16.79
CA LEU A 180 -8.24 -16.93 -18.06
C LEU A 180 -7.13 -17.23 -19.09
N THR A 181 -6.33 -18.27 -18.88
CA THR A 181 -5.44 -18.80 -19.92
C THR A 181 -6.21 -19.70 -20.88
N ASP A 182 -7.37 -20.21 -20.47
CA ASP A 182 -8.32 -20.90 -21.33
C ASP A 182 -9.09 -19.90 -22.19
N PRO A 183 -9.06 -20.00 -23.54
CA PRO A 183 -9.74 -19.09 -24.45
C PRO A 183 -11.26 -19.05 -24.27
N GLU A 184 -11.90 -20.17 -23.93
CA GLU A 184 -13.35 -20.22 -23.72
C GLU A 184 -13.76 -19.47 -22.45
N ALA A 185 -13.03 -19.68 -21.35
CA ALA A 185 -13.23 -18.95 -20.10
C ALA A 185 -12.94 -17.45 -20.29
N TYR A 186 -11.90 -17.09 -21.03
CA TYR A 186 -11.59 -15.72 -21.37
C TYR A 186 -12.75 -15.02 -22.08
N ASP A 187 -13.25 -15.57 -23.19
CA ASP A 187 -14.33 -14.97 -23.97
C ASP A 187 -15.64 -14.92 -23.16
N HIS A 188 -15.90 -15.97 -22.38
CA HIS A 188 -17.08 -16.02 -21.51
C HIS A 188 -17.11 -14.88 -20.49
N TRP A 189 -15.99 -14.57 -19.86
CA TRP A 189 -15.95 -13.60 -18.76
C TRP A 189 -15.76 -12.16 -19.23
N LEU A 190 -14.94 -11.91 -20.24
CA LEU A 190 -14.60 -10.53 -20.62
C LEU A 190 -15.81 -9.72 -21.08
N CYS A 191 -16.77 -10.34 -21.74
CA CYS A 191 -17.99 -9.65 -22.17
C CYS A 191 -18.97 -9.37 -21.00
N ARG A 192 -18.79 -9.99 -19.84
CA ARG A 192 -19.67 -9.86 -18.67
C ARG A 192 -19.13 -8.94 -17.58
N ILE A 193 -17.84 -8.63 -17.62
CA ILE A 193 -17.22 -7.81 -16.60
C ILE A 193 -17.12 -6.36 -17.10
N PRO A 194 -17.61 -5.36 -16.31
CA PRO A 194 -17.51 -3.96 -16.67
C PRO A 194 -16.03 -3.51 -16.78
N ALA A 195 -15.73 -2.63 -17.72
CA ALA A 195 -14.38 -2.05 -17.89
C ALA A 195 -13.86 -1.31 -16.63
N ALA A 196 -14.78 -0.84 -15.77
CA ALA A 196 -14.48 -0.24 -14.48
C ALA A 196 -13.69 -1.16 -13.51
N GLU A 197 -13.80 -2.47 -13.68
CA GLU A 197 -13.16 -3.46 -12.80
C GLU A 197 -11.74 -3.83 -13.26
N VAL A 198 -11.29 -3.27 -14.38
CA VAL A 198 -9.93 -3.49 -14.88
C VAL A 198 -8.93 -2.72 -14.04
N TRP A 199 -7.90 -3.42 -13.61
CA TRP A 199 -6.79 -2.82 -12.87
C TRP A 199 -6.18 -1.63 -13.63
N GLY A 200 -6.14 -0.46 -12.97
CA GLY A 200 -5.63 0.78 -13.56
C GLY A 200 -6.69 1.68 -14.20
N ILE A 201 -7.93 1.22 -14.32
CA ILE A 201 -9.06 2.05 -14.77
C ILE A 201 -9.74 2.71 -13.57
N GLY A 202 -9.38 3.96 -13.30
CA GLY A 202 -10.04 4.77 -12.27
C GLY A 202 -11.23 5.56 -12.85
N ARG A 203 -11.99 6.23 -11.99
CA ARG A 203 -13.20 6.99 -12.37
C ARG A 203 -12.98 7.95 -13.55
N ALA A 204 -11.87 8.70 -13.54
CA ALA A 204 -11.56 9.65 -14.62
C ALA A 204 -11.22 8.97 -15.95
N SER A 205 -10.57 7.80 -15.91
CA SER A 205 -10.28 7.00 -17.10
C SER A 205 -11.54 6.34 -17.64
N LEU A 206 -12.40 5.82 -16.74
CA LEU A 206 -13.67 5.20 -17.09
C LEU A 206 -14.57 6.17 -17.88
N ALA A 207 -14.75 7.39 -17.39
CA ALA A 207 -15.57 8.39 -18.09
C ALA A 207 -15.11 8.68 -19.53
N LYS A 208 -13.79 8.60 -19.80
CA LYS A 208 -13.24 8.74 -21.14
C LYS A 208 -13.49 7.52 -22.02
N LEU A 209 -13.46 6.32 -21.43
CA LEU A 209 -13.74 5.06 -22.12
C LEU A 209 -15.22 4.93 -22.46
N GLU A 210 -16.10 5.29 -21.54
CA GLU A 210 -17.56 5.37 -21.77
C GLU A 210 -17.91 6.30 -22.94
N ALA A 211 -17.23 7.45 -23.04
CA ALA A 211 -17.36 8.34 -24.19
C ALA A 211 -16.87 7.75 -25.53
N MET A 212 -16.09 6.65 -25.48
CA MET A 212 -15.65 5.87 -26.63
C MET A 212 -16.54 4.64 -26.90
N GLY A 213 -17.62 4.47 -26.14
CA GLY A 213 -18.54 3.33 -26.27
C GLY A 213 -18.06 2.04 -25.61
N VAL A 214 -17.22 2.14 -24.58
CA VAL A 214 -16.67 0.98 -23.85
C VAL A 214 -17.47 0.75 -22.59
N ASP A 215 -18.13 -0.37 -22.49
CA ASP A 215 -18.87 -0.82 -21.30
C ASP A 215 -18.20 -2.02 -20.63
N SER A 216 -17.76 -2.99 -21.42
CA SER A 216 -17.16 -4.24 -20.94
C SER A 216 -15.63 -4.28 -21.08
N VAL A 217 -15.01 -5.29 -20.44
CA VAL A 217 -13.58 -5.58 -20.62
C VAL A 217 -13.30 -6.02 -22.07
N ALA A 218 -14.24 -6.74 -22.70
CA ALA A 218 -14.11 -7.14 -24.09
C ALA A 218 -14.06 -5.94 -25.02
N ASP A 219 -14.97 -4.96 -24.84
CA ASP A 219 -14.96 -3.73 -25.63
C ASP A 219 -13.63 -2.99 -25.49
N LEU A 220 -13.09 -2.90 -24.26
CA LEU A 220 -11.79 -2.28 -23.99
C LEU A 220 -10.65 -3.04 -24.69
N ALA A 221 -10.67 -4.36 -24.66
CA ALA A 221 -9.65 -5.19 -25.31
C ALA A 221 -9.68 -5.04 -26.83
N ASP A 222 -10.84 -4.78 -27.43
CA ASP A 222 -11.04 -4.65 -28.88
C ASP A 222 -10.70 -3.25 -29.43
N LEU A 223 -10.64 -2.23 -28.58
CA LEU A 223 -10.32 -0.87 -29.02
C LEU A 223 -8.95 -0.77 -29.69
N ASP A 224 -8.86 0.08 -30.74
CA ASP A 224 -7.54 0.50 -31.22
C ASP A 224 -6.76 1.18 -30.07
N SER A 225 -5.52 0.75 -29.87
CA SER A 225 -4.69 1.26 -28.78
C SER A 225 -4.25 2.73 -28.99
N ARG A 226 -4.22 3.23 -30.24
CA ARG A 226 -3.76 4.60 -30.55
C ARG A 226 -4.67 5.69 -29.98
N PRO A 227 -6.01 5.69 -30.17
CA PRO A 227 -6.92 6.62 -29.53
C PRO A 227 -6.85 6.53 -27.99
N VAL A 228 -6.75 5.31 -27.46
CA VAL A 228 -6.65 5.09 -26.01
C VAL A 228 -5.35 5.66 -25.43
N ARG A 229 -4.22 5.49 -26.13
CA ARG A 229 -2.94 6.12 -25.74
C ARG A 229 -3.06 7.65 -25.70
N LYS A 230 -3.77 8.27 -26.64
CA LYS A 230 -4.00 9.71 -26.66
C LYS A 230 -4.86 10.16 -25.47
N ALA A 231 -5.87 9.39 -25.08
CA ALA A 231 -6.81 9.73 -24.00
C ALA A 231 -6.28 9.37 -22.59
N LEU A 232 -5.62 8.20 -22.45
CA LEU A 232 -5.21 7.59 -21.17
C LEU A 232 -3.69 7.39 -21.04
N THR A 233 -2.91 7.97 -21.93
CA THR A 233 -1.44 7.83 -22.00
C THR A 233 -0.97 6.41 -22.35
N VAL A 234 0.34 6.15 -22.26
CA VAL A 234 0.94 4.82 -22.45
C VAL A 234 0.40 3.77 -21.47
N VAL A 235 -0.14 4.20 -20.34
CA VAL A 235 -0.72 3.28 -19.35
C VAL A 235 -1.98 2.61 -19.90
N GLY A 236 -2.88 3.40 -20.52
CA GLY A 236 -4.09 2.85 -21.16
C GLY A 236 -3.76 1.89 -22.32
N GLU A 237 -2.77 2.23 -23.16
CA GLU A 237 -2.29 1.37 -24.21
C GLU A 237 -1.77 0.03 -23.67
N ARG A 238 -0.94 0.06 -22.61
CA ARG A 238 -0.44 -1.16 -21.96
C ARG A 238 -1.55 -2.04 -21.40
N ILE A 239 -2.59 -1.44 -20.83
CA ILE A 239 -3.76 -2.19 -20.33
C ILE A 239 -4.41 -2.96 -21.48
N ILE A 240 -4.62 -2.36 -22.64
CA ILE A 240 -5.17 -3.06 -23.81
C ILE A 240 -4.26 -4.23 -24.22
N HIS A 241 -2.96 -4.01 -24.28
CA HIS A 241 -2.01 -5.10 -24.63
C HIS A 241 -2.05 -6.23 -23.60
N GLU A 242 -2.05 -5.89 -22.30
CA GLU A 242 -2.18 -6.88 -21.21
C GLU A 242 -3.49 -7.67 -21.32
N LEU A 243 -4.61 -7.01 -21.60
CA LEU A 243 -5.90 -7.68 -21.82
C LEU A 243 -5.88 -8.60 -23.05
N ARG A 244 -5.09 -8.31 -24.07
CA ARG A 244 -4.90 -9.18 -25.25
C ARG A 244 -3.88 -10.30 -25.04
N GLY A 245 -3.41 -10.51 -23.79
CA GLY A 245 -2.40 -11.54 -23.47
C GLY A 245 -0.96 -11.13 -23.77
N LEU A 246 -0.70 -9.88 -24.19
CA LEU A 246 0.64 -9.37 -24.40
C LEU A 246 1.20 -8.72 -23.12
N SER A 247 2.13 -9.40 -22.46
CA SER A 247 2.69 -8.91 -21.20
C SER A 247 3.53 -7.65 -21.36
N CYS A 248 3.09 -6.56 -20.73
CA CYS A 248 3.81 -5.30 -20.61
C CYS A 248 4.42 -5.11 -19.21
N LEU A 249 4.06 -5.97 -18.26
CA LEU A 249 4.51 -5.95 -16.87
C LEU A 249 5.17 -7.29 -16.55
N PRO A 250 6.47 -7.47 -16.80
CA PRO A 250 7.15 -8.73 -16.54
C PRO A 250 7.13 -9.09 -15.05
N LEU A 251 7.06 -10.39 -14.77
CA LEU A 251 7.20 -10.91 -13.41
C LEU A 251 8.67 -10.86 -12.98
N GLY A 252 8.93 -10.58 -11.70
CA GLY A 252 10.27 -10.60 -11.12
C GLY A 252 11.18 -9.46 -11.58
N ALA A 253 10.65 -8.45 -12.27
CA ALA A 253 11.43 -7.25 -12.57
C ALA A 253 11.93 -6.63 -11.27
N LEU A 254 13.24 -6.42 -11.16
CA LEU A 254 13.80 -5.69 -10.03
C LEU A 254 13.12 -4.33 -9.94
N PRO A 255 12.65 -3.93 -8.74
CA PRO A 255 12.04 -2.63 -8.58
C PRO A 255 13.05 -1.55 -9.00
N ALA A 256 12.62 -0.65 -9.87
CA ALA A 256 13.42 0.48 -10.26
C ALA A 256 13.84 1.28 -9.02
N GLN A 257 15.05 1.85 -9.03
CA GLN A 257 15.51 2.73 -7.97
C GLN A 257 14.44 3.79 -7.66
N ARG A 258 14.14 3.97 -6.38
CA ARG A 258 13.18 4.99 -5.94
C ARG A 258 13.65 6.38 -6.35
N LYS A 259 12.77 7.13 -6.98
CA LYS A 259 13.02 8.53 -7.37
C LYS A 259 12.63 9.52 -6.27
N GLY A 260 11.86 9.06 -5.29
CA GLY A 260 11.38 9.88 -4.18
C GLY A 260 11.06 9.06 -2.94
N CYS A 261 11.05 9.72 -1.80
CA CYS A 261 10.64 9.16 -0.52
C CYS A 261 9.75 10.14 0.22
N ALA A 262 8.71 9.63 0.87
CA ALA A 262 7.83 10.44 1.69
C ALA A 262 7.69 9.87 3.11
N VAL A 263 7.66 10.78 4.08
CA VAL A 263 7.28 10.48 5.46
C VAL A 263 6.19 11.45 5.88
N THR A 264 4.97 10.98 5.94
CA THR A 264 3.80 11.81 6.24
C THR A 264 2.96 11.18 7.34
N ARG A 265 2.34 12.00 8.18
CA ARG A 265 1.42 11.52 9.22
C ARG A 265 0.28 12.51 9.43
N SER A 266 -0.92 11.99 9.58
CA SER A 266 -2.02 12.72 10.20
C SER A 266 -1.83 12.70 11.72
N PHE A 267 -2.13 13.80 12.36
CA PHE A 267 -1.97 13.94 13.80
C PHE A 267 -3.20 13.44 14.54
N SER A 268 -2.99 12.75 15.66
CA SER A 268 -4.08 12.33 16.54
C SER A 268 -4.73 13.54 17.26
N THR A 269 -3.90 14.51 17.63
CA THR A 269 -4.31 15.80 18.20
C THR A 269 -3.85 16.91 17.26
N ARG A 270 -4.68 17.90 17.01
CA ARG A 270 -4.33 19.05 16.17
C ARG A 270 -3.13 19.79 16.74
N ILE A 271 -2.23 20.20 15.86
CA ILE A 271 -1.08 21.04 16.23
C ILE A 271 -1.45 22.49 15.98
N GLU A 272 -1.32 23.30 17.02
CA GLU A 272 -1.72 24.72 17.02
C GLU A 272 -0.53 25.67 17.15
N ASP A 273 0.61 25.19 17.64
CA ASP A 273 1.82 25.96 17.86
C ASP A 273 2.99 25.56 16.97
N ARG A 274 3.90 26.50 16.74
CA ARG A 274 5.07 26.33 15.89
C ARG A 274 6.06 25.30 16.44
N ALA A 275 6.29 25.30 17.73
CA ALA A 275 7.32 24.45 18.34
C ALA A 275 6.94 22.97 18.22
N THR A 276 5.67 22.63 18.44
CA THR A 276 5.12 21.28 18.25
C THR A 276 5.16 20.87 16.76
N LEU A 277 4.87 21.80 15.83
CA LEU A 277 4.98 21.50 14.40
C LEU A 277 6.44 21.26 13.98
N GLU A 278 7.39 22.08 14.46
CA GLU A 278 8.82 21.85 14.24
C GLU A 278 9.31 20.53 14.83
N GLN A 279 8.78 20.10 15.98
CA GLN A 279 9.06 18.78 16.55
C GLN A 279 8.53 17.66 15.64
N ALA A 280 7.30 17.78 15.14
CA ALA A 280 6.69 16.78 14.27
C ALA A 280 7.47 16.61 12.96
N VAL A 281 7.84 17.70 12.29
CA VAL A 281 8.64 17.60 11.06
C VAL A 281 10.07 17.12 11.34
N SER A 282 10.63 17.41 12.51
CA SER A 282 11.94 16.86 12.93
C SER A 282 11.89 15.34 13.11
N ALA A 283 10.79 14.83 13.69
CA ALA A 283 10.57 13.38 13.79
C ALA A 283 10.37 12.73 12.41
N HIS A 284 9.68 13.40 11.48
CA HIS A 284 9.55 12.93 10.10
C HIS A 284 10.91 12.93 9.36
N ALA A 285 11.74 13.95 9.57
CA ALA A 285 13.10 14.04 9.02
C ALA A 285 14.01 12.92 9.56
N THR A 286 13.90 12.61 10.85
CA THR A 286 14.62 11.48 11.47
C THR A 286 14.25 10.17 10.75
N ARG A 287 12.97 9.94 10.56
CA ARG A 287 12.50 8.72 9.87
C ARG A 287 12.89 8.69 8.38
N LEU A 288 12.92 9.84 7.74
CA LEU A 288 13.40 9.96 6.36
C LEU A 288 14.86 9.55 6.27
N GLY A 289 15.74 10.11 7.13
CA GLY A 289 17.16 9.76 7.17
C GLY A 289 17.41 8.26 7.36
N GLU A 290 16.69 7.61 8.31
CA GLU A 290 16.74 6.15 8.50
C GLU A 290 16.38 5.36 7.23
N LYS A 291 15.35 5.79 6.49
CA LYS A 291 14.94 5.13 5.24
C LYS A 291 15.98 5.29 4.14
N LEU A 292 16.52 6.51 3.97
CA LEU A 292 17.53 6.80 2.97
C LEU A 292 18.82 6.01 3.23
N ARG A 293 19.31 5.97 4.47
CA ARG A 293 20.51 5.21 4.84
C ARG A 293 20.36 3.72 4.60
N ARG A 294 19.21 3.14 4.91
CA ARG A 294 18.94 1.71 4.67
C ARG A 294 19.07 1.33 3.19
N GLU A 295 18.82 2.25 2.29
CA GLU A 295 18.88 2.05 0.84
C GLU A 295 20.14 2.66 0.21
N GLY A 296 21.07 3.20 1.01
CA GLY A 296 22.29 3.88 0.51
C GLY A 296 22.02 5.16 -0.28
N LEU A 297 20.80 5.73 -0.12
CA LEU A 297 20.35 6.90 -0.88
C LEU A 297 20.60 8.20 -0.13
N GLY A 298 20.66 9.29 -0.90
CA GLY A 298 20.68 10.67 -0.40
C GLY A 298 19.75 11.57 -1.20
N THR A 299 19.46 12.74 -0.67
CA THR A 299 18.67 13.80 -1.31
C THR A 299 19.24 15.17 -0.96
N ASN A 300 19.12 16.12 -1.88
CA ASN A 300 19.39 17.53 -1.60
C ASN A 300 18.10 18.39 -1.62
N HIS A 301 16.93 17.82 -1.94
CA HIS A 301 15.65 18.49 -1.94
C HIS A 301 14.74 17.97 -0.82
N VAL A 302 14.43 18.85 0.14
CA VAL A 302 13.58 18.53 1.30
C VAL A 302 12.33 19.40 1.21
N SER A 303 11.24 18.83 0.74
CA SER A 303 9.94 19.48 0.69
C SER A 303 9.13 19.18 1.94
N VAL A 304 8.71 20.21 2.65
CA VAL A 304 7.86 20.10 3.85
C VAL A 304 6.49 20.63 3.52
N PHE A 305 5.46 19.87 3.86
CA PHE A 305 4.08 20.34 3.78
C PHE A 305 3.35 20.11 5.11
N TYR A 306 2.36 20.95 5.35
CA TYR A 306 1.42 20.81 6.45
C TYR A 306 0.12 21.54 6.14
N HIS A 307 -0.99 21.00 6.61
CA HIS A 307 -2.32 21.58 6.35
C HIS A 307 -3.32 21.32 7.47
N THR A 308 -4.31 22.20 7.56
CA THR A 308 -5.50 22.05 8.40
C THR A 308 -6.47 21.05 7.77
N SER A 309 -7.55 20.69 8.47
CA SER A 309 -8.57 19.78 7.95
C SER A 309 -9.83 20.54 7.55
N GLU A 310 -10.40 20.22 6.39
CA GLU A 310 -11.72 20.70 5.97
C GLU A 310 -12.86 20.23 6.88
N HIS A 311 -12.61 19.21 7.71
CA HIS A 311 -13.60 18.68 8.66
C HIS A 311 -13.61 19.44 10.01
N ASP A 312 -12.64 20.33 10.25
CA ASP A 312 -12.58 21.15 11.47
C ASP A 312 -13.45 22.41 11.29
N ARG A 313 -14.77 22.25 11.49
CA ARG A 313 -15.77 23.33 11.27
C ARG A 313 -15.40 24.60 12.04
N GLY A 314 -15.43 25.73 11.31
CA GLY A 314 -15.16 27.05 11.86
C GLY A 314 -13.69 27.34 12.16
N ALA A 315 -12.77 26.42 11.89
CA ALA A 315 -11.34 26.68 11.95
C ALA A 315 -10.83 27.28 10.61
N PRO A 316 -9.83 28.16 10.64
CA PRO A 316 -9.28 28.73 9.41
C PRO A 316 -8.55 27.65 8.60
N MET A 317 -8.74 27.69 7.28
CA MET A 317 -8.10 26.78 6.34
C MET A 317 -6.71 27.28 5.98
N ARG A 318 -5.73 26.38 6.02
CA ARG A 318 -4.37 26.67 5.59
C ARG A 318 -3.70 25.40 5.04
N SER A 319 -3.09 25.53 3.87
CA SER A 319 -2.23 24.50 3.26
C SER A 319 -0.92 25.14 2.87
N VAL A 320 0.18 24.54 3.26
CA VAL A 320 1.54 25.03 3.03
C VAL A 320 2.36 23.90 2.43
N SER A 321 3.17 24.25 1.42
CA SER A 321 4.23 23.38 0.90
C SER A 321 5.42 24.23 0.51
N THR A 322 6.63 23.84 0.92
CA THR A 322 7.85 24.54 0.55
C THR A 322 9.02 23.58 0.50
N THR A 323 9.99 23.87 -0.37
CA THR A 323 11.20 23.06 -0.54
C THR A 323 12.41 23.84 -0.07
N VAL A 324 13.29 23.16 0.67
CA VAL A 324 14.62 23.62 1.02
C VAL A 324 15.63 22.78 0.24
N THR A 325 16.48 23.44 -0.53
CA THR A 325 17.60 22.81 -1.24
C THR A 325 18.84 22.85 -0.37
N LEU A 326 19.48 21.71 -0.19
CA LEU A 326 20.76 21.56 0.48
C LEU A 326 21.91 21.68 -0.54
N PRO A 327 23.10 22.06 -0.12
CA PRO A 327 24.22 22.25 -1.04
C PRO A 327 24.62 20.96 -1.76
N GLU A 328 24.43 19.82 -1.13
CA GLU A 328 24.69 18.50 -1.71
C GLU A 328 23.71 17.45 -1.15
N ALA A 329 23.64 16.28 -1.80
CA ALA A 329 22.80 15.19 -1.33
C ALA A 329 23.26 14.67 0.03
N THR A 330 22.32 14.33 0.89
CA THR A 330 22.62 13.80 2.23
C THR A 330 21.53 12.85 2.70
N ASN A 331 21.89 11.97 3.63
CA ASN A 331 20.96 11.19 4.46
C ASN A 331 21.24 11.42 5.96
N ASP A 332 22.04 12.42 6.27
CA ASP A 332 22.30 12.85 7.66
C ASP A 332 21.02 13.41 8.27
N THR A 333 20.57 12.76 9.34
CA THR A 333 19.36 13.13 10.08
C THR A 333 19.40 14.58 10.59
N LEU A 334 20.56 15.07 11.04
CA LEU A 334 20.68 16.42 11.60
C LEU A 334 20.53 17.49 10.51
N ALA A 335 21.15 17.26 9.34
CA ALA A 335 21.02 18.14 8.18
C ALA A 335 19.56 18.18 7.68
N LEU A 336 18.89 17.02 7.60
CA LEU A 336 17.49 16.92 7.21
C LEU A 336 16.55 17.62 8.21
N ILE A 337 16.80 17.51 9.52
CA ILE A 337 16.06 18.22 10.55
C ILE A 337 16.25 19.74 10.41
N LYS A 338 17.47 20.19 10.17
CA LYS A 338 17.77 21.62 9.96
C LYS A 338 16.98 22.17 8.77
N ALA A 339 16.98 21.45 7.65
CA ALA A 339 16.21 21.83 6.46
C ALA A 339 14.70 21.85 6.73
N ALA A 340 14.15 20.81 7.39
CA ALA A 340 12.74 20.72 7.70
C ALA A 340 12.28 21.86 8.62
N ARG A 341 13.06 22.20 9.65
CA ARG A 341 12.74 23.32 10.55
C ARG A 341 12.85 24.67 9.85
N LEU A 342 13.85 24.85 8.97
CA LEU A 342 13.97 26.07 8.16
C LEU A 342 12.74 26.24 7.25
N ALA A 343 12.23 25.17 6.67
CA ALA A 343 10.99 25.19 5.88
C ALA A 343 9.80 25.69 6.70
N VAL A 344 9.61 25.20 7.93
CA VAL A 344 8.56 25.67 8.84
C VAL A 344 8.80 27.14 9.19
N ALA A 345 10.03 27.53 9.56
CA ALA A 345 10.38 28.90 9.91
C ALA A 345 10.05 29.91 8.79
N LYS A 346 10.34 29.56 7.54
CA LYS A 346 10.05 30.41 6.36
C LYS A 346 8.54 30.56 6.11
N THR A 347 7.73 29.57 6.46
CA THR A 347 6.33 29.50 6.07
C THR A 347 5.36 29.66 7.23
N TRP A 348 5.83 29.59 8.48
CA TRP A 348 4.97 29.86 9.62
C TRP A 348 4.41 31.28 9.54
N ARG A 349 3.16 31.42 9.87
CA ARG A 349 2.50 32.71 10.07
C ARG A 349 1.78 32.62 11.42
N GLU A 350 1.88 33.68 12.21
CA GLU A 350 1.12 33.75 13.45
C GLU A 350 -0.39 33.69 13.15
N PRO A 351 -1.15 32.94 13.93
CA PRO A 351 -2.59 32.89 13.77
C PRO A 351 -3.20 34.26 14.11
N GLY A 352 -4.32 34.60 13.44
CA GLY A 352 -5.15 35.72 13.81
C GLY A 352 -5.98 35.43 15.07
N ALA A 353 -7.26 35.86 15.05
CA ALA A 353 -8.19 35.67 16.19
C ALA A 353 -8.47 34.18 16.55
N ARG A 354 -8.17 33.25 15.63
CA ARG A 354 -8.36 31.81 15.89
C ARG A 354 -7.06 31.07 15.60
N PRO A 355 -6.68 30.05 16.41
CA PRO A 355 -5.46 29.28 16.21
C PRO A 355 -5.55 28.44 14.93
N TRP A 356 -4.39 28.19 14.31
CA TRP A 356 -4.28 27.15 13.30
C TRP A 356 -4.50 25.78 13.93
N ARG A 357 -5.18 24.87 13.21
CA ARG A 357 -5.42 23.50 13.65
C ARG A 357 -4.89 22.54 12.62
N PHE A 358 -3.56 22.37 12.58
CA PHE A 358 -2.92 21.48 11.62
C PHE A 358 -3.27 20.02 11.89
N SER A 359 -3.77 19.35 10.87
CA SER A 359 -4.21 17.96 10.93
C SER A 359 -3.19 16.97 10.41
N LYS A 360 -2.27 17.43 9.53
CA LYS A 360 -1.29 16.59 8.89
C LYS A 360 -0.05 17.39 8.54
N ALA A 361 1.11 16.73 8.64
CA ALA A 361 2.36 17.21 8.05
C ALA A 361 3.14 16.06 7.42
N GLY A 362 4.08 16.42 6.57
CA GLY A 362 4.98 15.47 5.95
C GLY A 362 6.21 16.10 5.34
N ILE A 363 7.16 15.22 5.09
CA ILE A 363 8.36 15.51 4.29
C ILE A 363 8.31 14.63 3.05
N VAL A 364 8.58 15.23 1.90
CA VAL A 364 8.71 14.55 0.61
C VAL A 364 10.06 14.93 0.03
N THR A 365 10.75 13.95 -0.50
CA THR A 365 11.99 14.15 -1.26
C THR A 365 11.84 13.62 -2.66
N THR A 366 12.46 14.27 -3.61
CA THR A 366 12.58 13.87 -5.02
C THR A 366 14.04 13.76 -5.40
N ASP A 367 14.31 13.24 -6.58
CA ASP A 367 15.69 13.15 -7.13
C ASP A 367 16.64 12.39 -6.21
N LEU A 368 16.19 11.25 -5.67
CA LEU A 368 17.02 10.38 -4.86
C LEU A 368 18.17 9.81 -5.70
N MET A 369 19.37 9.84 -5.15
CA MET A 369 20.57 9.31 -5.77
C MET A 369 21.38 8.46 -4.79
N LEU A 370 22.21 7.57 -5.31
CA LEU A 370 23.16 6.84 -4.48
C LEU A 370 24.10 7.85 -3.81
N LEU A 371 24.20 7.81 -2.48
CA LEU A 371 24.94 8.82 -1.73
C LEU A 371 26.41 8.85 -2.12
N ASP A 372 27.02 7.66 -2.28
CA ASP A 372 28.45 7.52 -2.58
C ASP A 372 28.79 7.99 -4.01
N ALA A 373 27.83 7.91 -4.94
CA ALA A 373 27.96 8.38 -6.31
C ALA A 373 27.47 9.84 -6.51
N SER A 374 26.98 10.49 -5.45
CA SER A 374 26.42 11.84 -5.57
C SER A 374 27.52 12.90 -5.62
N PRO A 375 27.33 13.95 -6.44
CA PRO A 375 28.26 15.06 -6.49
C PRO A 375 28.45 15.72 -5.11
N ARG A 376 29.68 16.12 -4.82
CA ARG A 376 30.03 16.94 -3.65
C ARG A 376 29.93 18.40 -4.01
N ALA A 377 29.43 19.21 -3.10
CA ALA A 377 29.45 20.66 -3.27
C ALA A 377 30.89 21.19 -3.25
N LEU A 378 31.17 22.22 -4.01
CA LEU A 378 32.48 22.92 -3.95
C LEU A 378 32.56 23.86 -2.74
N ILE A 379 31.44 24.42 -2.32
CA ILE A 379 31.30 25.36 -1.20
C ILE A 379 30.20 24.80 -0.27
N ASP A 380 30.34 25.05 1.03
CA ASP A 380 29.39 24.61 2.07
C ASP A 380 29.19 23.10 2.11
N GLN A 381 30.22 22.31 1.89
CA GLN A 381 30.18 20.85 2.00
C GLN A 381 29.60 20.39 3.34
N LEU A 382 28.81 19.35 3.29
CA LEU A 382 28.36 18.66 4.49
C LEU A 382 29.47 17.70 4.95
N ASP A 383 29.73 17.69 6.26
CA ASP A 383 30.76 16.82 6.86
C ASP A 383 30.26 15.37 6.93
N ARG A 384 30.28 14.67 5.78
CA ARG A 384 29.82 13.26 5.68
C ARG A 384 30.76 12.32 6.45
N GLU A 385 32.03 12.63 6.56
CA GLU A 385 33.01 11.79 7.24
C GLU A 385 32.76 11.72 8.74
N ARG A 386 32.37 12.83 9.34
CA ARG A 386 31.99 12.89 10.75
C ARG A 386 30.53 12.41 10.99
N SER A 387 29.61 12.79 10.13
CA SER A 387 28.19 12.47 10.33
C SER A 387 27.88 10.99 10.03
N GLY A 388 28.56 10.36 9.08
CA GLY A 388 28.33 8.96 8.70
C GLY A 388 28.45 7.99 9.88
N PRO A 389 29.59 7.94 10.59
CA PRO A 389 29.77 7.09 11.76
C PRO A 389 28.75 7.36 12.87
N LEU A 390 28.40 8.62 13.12
CA LEU A 390 27.39 9.00 14.10
C LEU A 390 26.01 8.44 13.73
N MET A 391 25.60 8.58 12.47
CA MET A 391 24.31 8.04 11.99
C MET A 391 24.29 6.52 12.05
N ALA A 392 25.39 5.85 11.70
CA ALA A 392 25.51 4.40 11.82
C ALA A 392 25.39 3.93 13.28
N ALA A 393 26.02 4.63 14.23
CA ALA A 393 25.90 4.31 15.66
C ALA A 393 24.46 4.47 16.17
N ILE A 394 23.77 5.55 15.79
CA ILE A 394 22.36 5.77 16.15
C ILE A 394 21.48 4.65 15.57
N ASP A 395 21.69 4.29 14.30
CA ASP A 395 20.91 3.22 13.64
C ASP A 395 21.19 1.85 14.31
N ALA A 396 22.43 1.55 14.69
CA ALA A 396 22.79 0.33 15.41
C ALA A 396 22.13 0.26 16.80
N CYS A 397 22.14 1.36 17.55
CA CYS A 397 21.42 1.44 18.82
C CYS A 397 19.92 1.20 18.66
N ASN A 398 19.30 1.83 17.67
CA ASN A 398 17.86 1.67 17.40
C ASN A 398 17.51 0.27 16.88
N ALA A 399 18.41 -0.41 16.18
CA ALA A 399 18.23 -1.79 15.77
C ALA A 399 18.32 -2.75 16.96
N ARG A 400 19.24 -2.51 17.90
CA ARG A 400 19.48 -3.38 19.06
C ARG A 400 18.44 -3.20 20.17
N PHE A 401 18.11 -1.96 20.51
CA PHE A 401 17.27 -1.64 21.69
C PHE A 401 15.83 -1.27 21.31
N GLY A 402 15.48 -1.34 20.05
CA GLY A 402 14.18 -0.96 19.54
C GLY A 402 14.16 0.44 18.94
N ARG A 403 13.32 0.60 17.96
CA ARG A 403 13.19 1.82 17.19
C ARG A 403 12.77 3.02 18.06
N GLY A 404 13.55 4.08 18.04
CA GLY A 404 13.29 5.32 18.78
C GLY A 404 13.94 5.34 20.17
N SER A 405 14.78 4.34 20.50
CA SER A 405 15.59 4.35 21.74
C SER A 405 16.61 5.51 21.75
N VAL A 406 17.14 5.86 20.59
CA VAL A 406 17.99 7.04 20.40
C VAL A 406 17.38 7.92 19.33
N VAL A 407 17.03 9.16 19.69
CA VAL A 407 16.48 10.15 18.76
C VAL A 407 17.14 11.52 18.99
N PRO A 408 17.32 12.35 17.95
CA PRO A 408 17.71 13.73 18.14
C PRO A 408 16.71 14.48 19.03
N ALA A 409 17.21 15.28 19.99
CA ALA A 409 16.38 15.99 20.96
C ALA A 409 15.25 16.83 20.31
N ARG A 410 15.51 17.39 19.12
CA ARG A 410 14.52 18.17 18.35
C ARG A 410 13.32 17.35 17.86
N ALA A 411 13.47 16.03 17.74
CA ALA A 411 12.37 15.14 17.40
C ALA A 411 11.44 14.83 18.58
N GLY A 412 11.83 15.16 19.80
CA GLY A 412 11.11 14.85 21.02
C GLY A 412 11.12 13.35 21.37
N LEU A 413 10.86 13.04 22.63
CA LEU A 413 10.75 11.65 23.09
C LEU A 413 9.47 11.03 22.53
N VAL A 414 9.56 9.81 22.00
CA VAL A 414 8.44 9.14 21.32
C VAL A 414 7.20 9.05 22.18
N GLU A 415 7.38 8.72 23.45
CA GLU A 415 6.31 8.53 24.45
C GLU A 415 5.59 9.85 24.84
N LYS A 416 6.28 10.99 24.68
CA LYS A 416 5.76 12.31 25.06
C LYS A 416 5.15 13.10 23.89
N ARG A 417 5.09 12.54 22.68
CA ARG A 417 4.54 13.22 21.50
C ARG A 417 3.02 13.20 21.52
N THR A 418 2.39 14.32 21.79
CA THR A 418 0.92 14.47 21.83
C THR A 418 0.23 14.23 20.49
N TRP A 419 0.94 14.43 19.41
CA TRP A 419 0.47 14.28 18.02
C TRP A 419 0.70 12.90 17.41
N SER A 420 1.28 11.94 18.15
CA SER A 420 1.55 10.58 17.68
C SER A 420 0.29 9.88 17.21
N THR A 421 0.45 9.00 16.22
CA THR A 421 -0.64 8.17 15.71
C THR A 421 -1.23 7.30 16.83
N LYS A 422 -2.56 7.30 16.97
CA LYS A 422 -3.29 6.45 17.91
C LYS A 422 -3.76 5.17 17.24
N PHE A 423 -3.79 4.11 18.06
CA PHE A 423 -4.31 2.78 17.72
C PHE A 423 -5.00 2.25 18.98
N GLU A 424 -6.21 2.75 19.29
CA GLU A 424 -6.88 2.52 20.57
C GLU A 424 -7.48 1.11 20.70
N MET A 425 -7.78 0.47 19.56
CA MET A 425 -8.38 -0.87 19.47
C MET A 425 -7.43 -1.88 18.80
N ARG A 426 -6.12 -1.69 18.97
CA ARG A 426 -5.12 -2.61 18.39
C ARG A 426 -5.01 -3.87 19.21
N THR A 427 -5.06 -5.01 18.55
CA THR A 427 -4.78 -6.33 19.14
C THR A 427 -3.30 -6.49 19.52
N PRO A 428 -2.97 -7.45 20.39
CA PRO A 428 -1.58 -7.84 20.64
C PRO A 428 -0.85 -8.29 19.37
N ARG A 429 0.49 -8.18 19.39
CA ARG A 429 1.35 -8.64 18.28
C ARG A 429 1.70 -10.12 18.45
N TYR A 430 0.68 -10.94 18.39
CA TYR A 430 0.69 -12.36 18.74
C TYR A 430 1.87 -13.18 18.20
N THR A 431 2.40 -12.83 17.03
CA THR A 431 3.42 -13.62 16.32
C THR A 431 4.83 -13.07 16.43
N THR A 432 5.00 -11.83 16.92
CA THR A 432 6.27 -11.11 16.89
C THR A 432 6.73 -10.61 18.25
N GLN A 433 5.89 -10.75 19.30
CA GLN A 433 6.20 -10.33 20.66
C GLN A 433 5.83 -11.44 21.65
N VAL A 434 6.83 -12.08 22.24
CA VAL A 434 6.64 -13.21 23.18
C VAL A 434 5.74 -12.84 24.36
N GLY A 435 5.91 -11.62 24.91
CA GLY A 435 5.09 -11.13 26.02
C GLY A 435 3.64 -10.79 25.67
N GLU A 436 3.27 -10.83 24.38
CA GLU A 436 1.90 -10.59 23.89
C GLU A 436 1.24 -11.88 23.35
N LEU A 437 1.85 -13.05 23.55
CA LEU A 437 1.25 -14.33 23.14
C LEU A 437 -0.07 -14.58 23.91
N PRO A 438 -1.08 -15.19 23.24
CA PRO A 438 -2.30 -15.59 23.92
C PRO A 438 -1.98 -16.58 25.05
N ILE A 439 -2.55 -16.34 26.22
CA ILE A 439 -2.43 -17.25 27.36
C ILE A 439 -3.68 -18.15 27.36
N ALA A 440 -3.50 -19.44 27.19
CA ALA A 440 -4.56 -20.41 27.41
C ALA A 440 -4.75 -20.60 28.92
N VAL A 441 -5.95 -20.32 29.41
CA VAL A 441 -6.34 -20.61 30.79
C VAL A 441 -7.20 -21.84 30.75
N ALA A 442 -6.74 -22.92 31.45
CA ALA A 442 -7.56 -24.08 31.69
C ALA A 442 -8.70 -23.65 32.65
N GLY A 443 -9.96 -23.78 32.20
CA GLY A 443 -11.15 -23.54 33.02
C GLY A 443 -11.46 -24.74 33.91
#